data_3c075d6e41b632c9d170b257ea540a4d
#
_entry.id   3c075d6e41b632c9d170b257ea540a4d
#
_cell.length_a   1.000
_cell.length_b   1.000
_cell.length_c   1.000
_cell.angle_alpha   90.00
_cell.angle_beta   90.00
_cell.angle_gamma   90.00
#
_symmetry.space_group_name_H-M   'P 1'
#
loop_
_entity.id
_entity.type
_entity.pdbx_description
1 polymer ?
#
loop_
_entity_poly.entity_id
_entity_poly.type
_entity_poly.pdbx_seq_one_letter_code
_entity_poly.pdbx_strand_id
1 'polypeptide(L)'
;RNHTVGFVFQSYNLIPHQTVLANVELALTISGVSGAERRRRAAEALRQVGLGDQLHKRPTEMSGGQMQRVAIARALVNDPAVILADEATGNLDTRTSFEVLVLFQQLHAQGRTIIFVTHNPEIARYSSRNVTLRDGHIISDVRNEEILSAAEALAKLPATDD
;
A
#
# COMPACT_ATOMS: atom_id res chain seq x y z
N ARG A 1 -22.16 -4.67 2.35
CA ARG A 1 -20.76 -4.81 2.83
C ARG A 1 -20.05 -5.90 2.04
N ASN A 2 -19.58 -5.56 0.83
CA ASN A 2 -18.87 -6.53 -0.03
C ASN A 2 -17.36 -6.24 -0.16
N HIS A 3 -16.77 -5.50 0.78
CA HIS A 3 -15.40 -5.02 0.63
C HIS A 3 -14.55 -5.44 1.81
N THR A 4 -14.32 -6.75 1.92
CA THR A 4 -13.62 -7.32 3.07
C THR A 4 -12.10 -7.22 2.91
N VAL A 5 -11.59 -7.28 1.68
CA VAL A 5 -10.14 -7.32 1.39
C VAL A 5 -9.78 -6.32 0.28
N GLY A 6 -8.79 -5.49 0.54
CA GLY A 6 -8.11 -4.66 -0.46
C GLY A 6 -6.79 -5.31 -0.89
N PHE A 7 -6.49 -5.29 -2.19
CA PHE A 7 -5.28 -5.91 -2.73
C PHE A 7 -4.28 -4.85 -3.23
N VAL A 8 -3.01 -5.04 -2.89
CA VAL A 8 -1.88 -4.27 -3.39
C VAL A 8 -0.85 -5.23 -3.96
N PHE A 9 -0.50 -5.05 -5.24
CA PHE A 9 0.41 -5.94 -5.96
C PHE A 9 1.76 -5.27 -6.24
N GLN A 10 2.79 -6.07 -6.49
CA GLN A 10 4.12 -5.61 -6.89
C GLN A 10 4.10 -4.80 -8.18
N SER A 11 3.26 -5.16 -9.16
CA SER A 11 3.20 -4.55 -10.50
C SER A 11 2.22 -3.36 -10.59
N TYR A 12 1.74 -2.82 -9.47
CA TYR A 12 0.79 -1.70 -9.34
C TYR A 12 -0.57 -1.91 -10.03
N ASN A 13 -0.62 -2.50 -11.22
CA ASN A 13 -1.82 -2.77 -12.03
C ASN A 13 -2.68 -1.51 -12.24
N LEU A 14 -2.03 -0.39 -12.59
CA LEU A 14 -2.68 0.87 -12.92
C LEU A 14 -2.95 0.96 -14.42
N ILE A 15 -4.03 1.64 -14.79
CA ILE A 15 -4.38 1.92 -16.18
C ILE A 15 -3.59 3.14 -16.63
N PRO A 16 -2.61 3.00 -17.55
CA PRO A 16 -1.61 4.03 -17.83
C PRO A 16 -2.15 5.28 -18.51
N HIS A 17 -3.24 5.16 -19.26
CA HIS A 17 -3.87 6.27 -19.99
C HIS A 17 -4.95 7.01 -19.16
N GLN A 18 -5.30 6.51 -17.99
CA GLN A 18 -6.21 7.16 -17.04
C GLN A 18 -5.45 7.96 -15.99
N THR A 19 -6.09 8.99 -15.45
CA THR A 19 -5.53 9.76 -14.35
C THR A 19 -5.41 8.92 -13.07
N VAL A 20 -4.58 9.38 -12.15
CA VAL A 20 -4.45 8.79 -10.80
C VAL A 20 -5.80 8.74 -10.09
N LEU A 21 -6.57 9.83 -10.15
CA LEU A 21 -7.92 9.88 -9.59
C LEU A 21 -8.83 8.82 -10.22
N ALA A 22 -8.87 8.72 -11.56
CA ALA A 22 -9.69 7.75 -12.26
C ALA A 22 -9.31 6.29 -11.94
N ASN A 23 -8.03 6.00 -11.74
CA ASN A 23 -7.56 4.68 -11.31
C ASN A 23 -8.13 4.28 -9.94
N VAL A 24 -8.22 5.22 -9.01
CA VAL A 24 -8.81 4.95 -7.67
C VAL A 24 -10.34 4.91 -7.74
N GLU A 25 -10.97 5.79 -8.52
CA GLU A 25 -12.43 5.80 -8.73
C GLU A 25 -12.95 4.48 -9.30
N LEU A 26 -12.14 3.76 -10.06
CA LEU A 26 -12.53 2.49 -10.69
C LEU A 26 -13.03 1.45 -9.67
N ALA A 27 -12.37 1.34 -8.53
CA ALA A 27 -12.77 0.44 -7.45
C ALA A 27 -14.16 0.77 -6.90
N LEU A 28 -14.53 2.05 -6.85
CA LEU A 28 -15.84 2.53 -6.43
C LEU A 28 -16.90 2.42 -7.52
N THR A 29 -16.52 2.48 -8.78
CA THR A 29 -17.42 2.28 -9.93
C THR A 29 -17.99 0.86 -9.91
N ILE A 30 -17.13 -0.12 -9.68
CA ILE A 30 -17.52 -1.53 -9.57
C ILE A 30 -18.47 -1.75 -8.38
N SER A 31 -18.33 -0.94 -7.33
CA SER A 31 -19.18 -1.00 -6.13
C SER A 31 -20.50 -0.22 -6.25
N GLY A 32 -20.79 0.39 -7.41
CA GLY A 32 -22.05 1.09 -7.66
C GLY A 32 -22.18 2.46 -6.96
N VAL A 33 -21.08 3.07 -6.55
CA VAL A 33 -21.06 4.40 -5.92
C VAL A 33 -21.33 5.50 -6.96
N SER A 34 -22.13 6.52 -6.62
CA SER A 34 -22.44 7.65 -7.52
C SER A 34 -21.19 8.46 -7.89
N GLY A 35 -21.22 9.17 -9.04
CA GLY A 35 -20.05 9.88 -9.58
C GLY A 35 -19.45 10.92 -8.64
N ALA A 36 -20.27 11.78 -8.02
CA ALA A 36 -19.80 12.83 -7.11
C ALA A 36 -19.17 12.24 -5.84
N GLU A 37 -19.81 11.26 -5.23
CA GLU A 37 -19.31 10.57 -4.03
C GLU A 37 -18.04 9.75 -4.35
N ARG A 38 -18.00 9.10 -5.49
CA ARG A 38 -16.86 8.37 -6.00
C ARG A 38 -15.62 9.26 -6.09
N ARG A 39 -15.76 10.43 -6.73
CA ARG A 39 -14.68 11.41 -6.87
C ARG A 39 -14.19 11.92 -5.52
N ARG A 40 -15.10 12.26 -4.61
CA ARG A 40 -14.78 12.73 -3.27
C ARG A 40 -13.98 11.69 -2.48
N ARG A 41 -14.44 10.43 -2.48
CA ARG A 41 -13.78 9.34 -1.75
C ARG A 41 -12.43 8.97 -2.35
N ALA A 42 -12.32 8.95 -3.66
CA ALA A 42 -11.05 8.68 -4.35
C ALA A 42 -10.01 9.78 -4.05
N ALA A 43 -10.41 11.06 -4.09
CA ALA A 43 -9.52 12.17 -3.73
C ALA A 43 -9.07 12.08 -2.27
N GLU A 44 -9.96 11.72 -1.35
CA GLU A 44 -9.62 11.53 0.07
C GLU A 44 -8.64 10.37 0.28
N ALA A 45 -8.85 9.24 -0.38
CA ALA A 45 -7.92 8.11 -0.31
C ALA A 45 -6.52 8.49 -0.83
N LEU A 46 -6.45 9.29 -1.89
CA LEU A 46 -5.17 9.80 -2.44
C LEU A 46 -4.49 10.78 -1.48
N ARG A 47 -5.24 11.62 -0.76
CA ARG A 47 -4.68 12.48 0.29
C ARG A 47 -4.07 11.66 1.43
N GLN A 48 -4.73 10.57 1.85
CA GLN A 48 -4.24 9.69 2.92
C GLN A 48 -2.90 9.04 2.60
N VAL A 49 -2.57 8.86 1.33
CA VAL A 49 -1.29 8.32 0.88
C VAL A 49 -0.30 9.42 0.43
N GLY A 50 -0.61 10.70 0.66
CA GLY A 50 0.26 11.82 0.34
C GLY A 50 0.27 12.25 -1.13
N LEU A 51 -0.78 11.94 -1.89
CA LEU A 51 -0.91 12.26 -3.32
C LEU A 51 -2.08 13.20 -3.65
N GLY A 52 -2.53 14.00 -2.68
CA GLY A 52 -3.68 14.89 -2.84
C GLY A 52 -3.52 15.98 -3.91
N ASP A 53 -2.30 16.35 -4.23
CA ASP A 53 -1.93 17.32 -5.28
C ASP A 53 -1.59 16.67 -6.64
N GLN A 54 -1.67 15.34 -6.75
CA GLN A 54 -1.28 14.57 -7.93
C GLN A 54 -2.49 13.98 -8.70
N LEU A 55 -3.72 14.36 -8.37
CA LEU A 55 -4.97 13.72 -8.81
C LEU A 55 -5.11 13.60 -10.33
N HIS A 56 -4.61 14.58 -11.07
CA HIS A 56 -4.78 14.69 -12.53
C HIS A 56 -3.60 14.15 -13.33
N LYS A 57 -2.52 13.73 -12.66
CA LYS A 57 -1.41 13.05 -13.32
C LYS A 57 -1.80 11.65 -13.78
N ARG A 58 -1.05 11.14 -14.74
CA ARG A 58 -1.13 9.75 -15.20
C ARG A 58 -0.02 8.92 -14.56
N PRO A 59 -0.17 7.59 -14.46
CA PRO A 59 0.87 6.70 -13.95
C PRO A 59 2.23 6.87 -14.66
N THR A 60 2.21 7.18 -15.96
CA THR A 60 3.43 7.42 -16.76
C THR A 60 4.23 8.67 -16.34
N GLU A 61 3.63 9.56 -15.57
CA GLU A 61 4.23 10.79 -15.04
C GLU A 61 4.68 10.65 -13.58
N MET A 62 4.67 9.42 -13.04
CA MET A 62 4.89 9.15 -11.62
C MET A 62 6.08 8.21 -11.40
N SER A 63 6.73 8.35 -10.25
CA SER A 63 7.73 7.38 -9.79
C SER A 63 7.09 6.04 -9.39
N GLY A 64 7.90 4.99 -9.28
CA GLY A 64 7.43 3.68 -8.81
C GLY A 64 6.77 3.74 -7.43
N GLY A 65 7.36 4.48 -6.50
CA GLY A 65 6.80 4.69 -5.16
C GLY A 65 5.47 5.44 -5.18
N GLN A 66 5.34 6.45 -6.03
CA GLN A 66 4.06 7.15 -6.22
C GLN A 66 3.01 6.24 -6.82
N MET A 67 3.35 5.45 -7.83
CA MET A 67 2.43 4.44 -8.41
C MET A 67 1.98 3.41 -7.38
N GLN A 68 2.88 2.96 -6.50
CA GLN A 68 2.51 2.05 -5.42
C GLN A 68 1.57 2.70 -4.41
N ARG A 69 1.78 3.97 -4.07
CA ARG A 69 0.85 4.73 -3.21
C ARG A 69 -0.54 4.87 -3.86
N VAL A 70 -0.63 5.04 -5.17
CA VAL A 70 -1.91 5.02 -5.90
C VAL A 70 -2.59 3.65 -5.78
N ALA A 71 -1.84 2.55 -5.93
CA ALA A 71 -2.36 1.20 -5.75
C ALA A 71 -2.88 0.97 -4.32
N ILE A 72 -2.19 1.49 -3.31
CA ILE A 72 -2.63 1.47 -1.91
C ILE A 72 -3.91 2.29 -1.72
N ALA A 73 -3.99 3.50 -2.27
CA ALA A 73 -5.20 4.33 -2.22
C ALA A 73 -6.41 3.63 -2.85
N ARG A 74 -6.20 2.95 -3.99
CA ARG A 74 -7.24 2.14 -4.65
C ARG A 74 -7.72 0.98 -3.76
N ALA A 75 -6.81 0.34 -3.02
CA ALA A 75 -7.17 -0.69 -2.06
C ALA A 75 -7.95 -0.13 -0.87
N LEU A 76 -7.61 1.08 -0.40
CA LEU A 76 -8.22 1.75 0.76
C LEU A 76 -9.62 2.31 0.50
N VAL A 77 -9.92 2.71 -0.73
CA VAL A 77 -11.09 3.54 -1.06
C VAL A 77 -12.43 2.87 -0.74
N ASN A 78 -12.48 1.54 -0.72
CA ASN A 78 -13.64 0.76 -0.31
C ASN A 78 -13.70 0.46 1.19
N ASP A 79 -12.81 1.05 1.98
CA ASP A 79 -12.70 0.83 3.44
C ASP A 79 -12.66 -0.65 3.83
N PRO A 80 -11.66 -1.41 3.35
CA PRO A 80 -11.56 -2.85 3.58
C PRO A 80 -11.19 -3.15 5.04
N ALA A 81 -11.63 -4.30 5.55
CA ALA A 81 -11.23 -4.79 6.86
C ALA A 81 -9.77 -5.26 6.88
N VAL A 82 -9.29 -5.77 5.74
CA VAL A 82 -7.94 -6.31 5.57
C VAL A 82 -7.33 -5.76 4.28
N ILE A 83 -6.06 -5.40 4.32
CA ILE A 83 -5.24 -5.12 3.12
C ILE A 83 -4.25 -6.25 2.96
N LEU A 84 -4.27 -6.90 1.81
CA LEU A 84 -3.29 -7.89 1.39
C LEU A 84 -2.30 -7.25 0.43
N ALA A 85 -1.07 -7.09 0.88
CA ALA A 85 0.03 -6.53 0.11
C ALA A 85 0.99 -7.65 -0.32
N ASP A 86 0.98 -7.99 -1.61
CA ASP A 86 1.79 -9.05 -2.18
C ASP A 86 3.03 -8.46 -2.85
N GLU A 87 4.20 -8.68 -2.23
CA GLU A 87 5.52 -8.16 -2.65
C GLU A 87 5.49 -6.65 -2.96
N ALA A 88 4.76 -5.87 -2.17
CA ALA A 88 4.44 -4.47 -2.44
C ALA A 88 5.66 -3.53 -2.49
N THR A 89 6.83 -3.98 -2.09
CA THR A 89 8.11 -3.25 -2.17
C THR A 89 9.11 -3.85 -3.14
N GLY A 90 8.78 -4.96 -3.81
CA GLY A 90 9.72 -5.74 -4.60
C GLY A 90 10.33 -5.02 -5.81
N ASN A 91 9.66 -4.01 -6.36
CA ASN A 91 10.12 -3.20 -7.51
C ASN A 91 10.62 -1.81 -7.11
N LEU A 92 10.81 -1.56 -5.81
CA LEU A 92 11.19 -0.24 -5.30
C LEU A 92 12.64 -0.25 -4.79
N ASP A 93 13.30 0.90 -4.88
CA ASP A 93 14.56 1.14 -4.20
C ASP A 93 14.38 1.09 -2.67
N THR A 94 15.50 1.03 -1.95
CA THR A 94 15.49 0.87 -0.49
C THR A 94 14.72 1.98 0.22
N ARG A 95 14.98 3.25 -0.12
CA ARG A 95 14.34 4.40 0.51
C ARG A 95 12.84 4.38 0.27
N THR A 96 12.43 4.22 -0.97
CA THR A 96 11.00 4.17 -1.37
C THR A 96 10.29 2.97 -0.75
N SER A 97 10.98 1.84 -0.59
CA SER A 97 10.45 0.68 0.13
C SER A 97 10.12 1.01 1.58
N PHE A 98 11.02 1.72 2.28
CA PHE A 98 10.75 2.15 3.65
C PHE A 98 9.64 3.19 3.74
N GLU A 99 9.52 4.10 2.78
CA GLU A 99 8.39 5.03 2.73
C GLU A 99 7.04 4.31 2.61
N VAL A 100 6.98 3.26 1.80
CA VAL A 100 5.78 2.41 1.68
C VAL A 100 5.52 1.63 2.97
N LEU A 101 6.56 1.10 3.64
CA LEU A 101 6.41 0.43 4.93
C LEU A 101 5.92 1.38 6.02
N VAL A 102 6.41 2.62 6.07
CA VAL A 102 5.91 3.67 6.97
C VAL A 102 4.41 3.85 6.77
N LEU A 103 3.96 3.94 5.52
CA LEU A 103 2.54 4.07 5.21
C LEU A 103 1.74 2.88 5.71
N PHE A 104 2.21 1.65 5.52
CA PHE A 104 1.52 0.45 6.04
C PHE A 104 1.48 0.43 7.58
N GLN A 105 2.55 0.80 8.27
CA GLN A 105 2.55 0.90 9.73
C GLN A 105 1.59 1.99 10.23
N GLN A 106 1.50 3.13 9.56
CA GLN A 106 0.51 4.18 9.88
C GLN A 106 -0.93 3.70 9.69
N LEU A 107 -1.22 2.99 8.60
CA LEU A 107 -2.54 2.42 8.35
C LEU A 107 -2.91 1.36 9.40
N HIS A 108 -1.94 0.55 9.82
CA HIS A 108 -2.14 -0.41 10.90
C HIS A 108 -2.42 0.29 12.24
N ALA A 109 -1.70 1.35 12.57
CA ALA A 109 -1.93 2.16 13.76
C ALA A 109 -3.32 2.81 13.81
N GLN A 110 -3.93 3.03 12.64
CA GLN A 110 -5.31 3.50 12.50
C GLN A 110 -6.36 2.38 12.64
N GLY A 111 -5.95 1.16 12.98
CA GLY A 111 -6.83 0.02 13.24
C GLY A 111 -7.05 -0.91 12.04
N ARG A 112 -6.31 -0.76 10.95
CA ARG A 112 -6.42 -1.64 9.78
C ARG A 112 -5.57 -2.90 9.95
N THR A 113 -6.08 -4.03 9.50
CA THR A 113 -5.29 -5.27 9.41
C THR A 113 -4.53 -5.28 8.09
N ILE A 114 -3.20 -5.42 8.18
CA ILE A 114 -2.31 -5.51 7.02
C ILE A 114 -1.70 -6.91 6.98
N ILE A 115 -1.85 -7.61 5.87
CA ILE A 115 -1.13 -8.85 5.58
C ILE A 115 -0.11 -8.53 4.49
N PHE A 116 1.17 -8.59 4.85
CA PHE A 116 2.26 -8.32 3.93
C PHE A 116 2.95 -9.62 3.54
N VAL A 117 2.86 -10.00 2.28
CA VAL A 117 3.53 -11.18 1.72
C VAL A 117 4.89 -10.74 1.19
N THR A 118 5.95 -11.35 1.66
CA THR A 118 7.32 -11.08 1.22
C THR A 118 8.22 -12.29 1.40
N HIS A 119 9.22 -12.40 0.55
CA HIS A 119 10.32 -13.34 0.73
C HIS A 119 11.55 -12.70 1.40
N ASN A 120 11.48 -11.39 1.72
CA ASN A 120 12.55 -10.68 2.38
C ASN A 120 12.40 -10.74 3.92
N PRO A 121 13.31 -11.45 4.64
CA PRO A 121 13.22 -11.60 6.09
C PRO A 121 13.45 -10.29 6.84
N GLU A 122 14.13 -9.30 6.26
CA GLU A 122 14.31 -7.99 6.89
C GLU A 122 12.99 -7.24 6.99
N ILE A 123 12.16 -7.28 5.94
CA ILE A 123 10.83 -6.66 5.93
C ILE A 123 9.92 -7.29 7.00
N ALA A 124 10.03 -8.58 7.23
CA ALA A 124 9.26 -9.28 8.23
C ALA A 124 9.45 -8.74 9.67
N ARG A 125 10.58 -8.09 9.96
CA ARG A 125 10.88 -7.48 11.28
C ARG A 125 10.00 -6.25 11.59
N TYR A 126 9.35 -5.68 10.59
CA TYR A 126 8.47 -4.51 10.72
C TYR A 126 7.01 -4.88 10.97
N SER A 127 6.70 -6.16 11.12
CA SER A 127 5.36 -6.68 11.40
C SER A 127 5.25 -7.27 12.81
N SER A 128 4.02 -7.32 13.35
CA SER A 128 3.75 -7.84 14.69
C SER A 128 3.71 -9.38 14.77
N ARG A 129 3.52 -10.05 13.64
CA ARG A 129 3.41 -11.52 13.55
C ARG A 129 3.95 -11.99 12.22
N ASN A 130 4.76 -13.04 12.25
CA ASN A 130 5.34 -13.65 11.07
C ASN A 130 4.85 -15.09 10.93
N VAL A 131 4.22 -15.39 9.81
CA VAL A 131 3.80 -16.74 9.43
C VAL A 131 4.65 -17.17 8.24
N THR A 132 5.45 -18.21 8.43
CA THR A 132 6.30 -18.75 7.37
C THR A 132 5.66 -19.97 6.73
N LEU A 133 5.55 -19.93 5.40
CA LEU A 133 5.00 -21.02 4.59
C LEU A 133 6.12 -21.70 3.78
N ARG A 134 6.04 -22.99 3.65
CA ARG A 134 6.84 -23.82 2.73
C ARG A 134 5.97 -24.90 2.14
N ASP A 135 6.00 -25.05 0.81
CA ASP A 135 5.25 -26.07 0.07
C ASP A 135 3.75 -26.13 0.45
N GLY A 136 3.14 -24.96 0.66
CA GLY A 136 1.72 -24.82 1.03
C GLY A 136 1.40 -25.10 2.51
N HIS A 137 2.40 -25.39 3.34
CA HIS A 137 2.24 -25.66 4.76
C HIS A 137 2.83 -24.56 5.63
N ILE A 138 2.16 -24.26 6.75
CA ILE A 138 2.71 -23.34 7.78
C ILE A 138 3.78 -24.12 8.54
N ILE A 139 5.02 -23.61 8.47
CA ILE A 139 6.18 -24.19 9.19
C ILE A 139 6.57 -23.38 10.42
N SER A 140 6.14 -22.13 10.51
CA SER A 140 6.38 -21.25 11.66
C SER A 140 5.30 -20.20 11.77
N ASP A 141 4.92 -19.86 13.01
CA ASP A 141 3.98 -18.79 13.35
C ASP A 141 4.46 -18.14 14.65
N VAL A 142 5.07 -16.97 14.54
CA VAL A 142 5.76 -16.28 15.64
C VAL A 142 5.28 -14.83 15.75
N ARG A 143 5.01 -14.38 16.98
CA ARG A 143 4.81 -12.96 17.27
C ARG A 143 6.17 -12.29 17.47
N ASN A 144 6.34 -11.11 16.90
CA ASN A 144 7.50 -10.27 17.16
C ASN A 144 7.28 -9.52 18.47
N GLU A 145 8.16 -9.73 19.42
CA GLU A 145 8.17 -8.98 20.69
C GLU A 145 8.70 -7.56 20.48
N GLU A 146 9.61 -7.38 19.52
CA GLU A 146 10.21 -6.10 19.16
C GLU A 146 9.94 -5.79 17.68
N ILE A 147 8.93 -4.94 17.42
CA ILE A 147 8.57 -4.50 16.09
C ILE A 147 9.42 -3.30 15.71
N LEU A 148 10.15 -3.37 14.62
CA LEU A 148 10.96 -2.26 14.14
C LEU A 148 10.08 -1.14 13.56
N SER A 149 10.50 0.11 13.78
CA SER A 149 9.87 1.28 13.18
C SER A 149 10.46 1.56 11.81
N ALA A 150 9.61 1.51 10.77
CA ALA A 150 10.00 1.87 9.41
C ALA A 150 10.38 3.36 9.31
N ALA A 151 9.73 4.23 10.10
CA ALA A 151 10.05 5.65 10.15
C ALA A 151 11.46 5.91 10.70
N GLU A 152 11.86 5.20 11.76
CA GLU A 152 13.21 5.29 12.31
C GLU A 152 14.27 4.75 11.35
N ALA A 153 13.97 3.64 10.66
CA ALA A 153 14.86 3.08 9.66
C ALA A 153 15.03 4.04 8.47
N LEU A 154 13.95 4.64 7.98
CA LEU A 154 13.96 5.64 6.91
C LEU A 154 14.79 6.86 7.29
N ALA A 155 14.68 7.34 8.54
CA ALA A 155 15.45 8.50 9.03
C ALA A 155 16.97 8.26 9.09
N LYS A 156 17.39 6.99 9.20
CA LYS A 156 18.82 6.59 9.23
C LYS A 156 19.42 6.40 7.84
N LEU A 157 18.61 6.33 6.80
CA LEU A 157 19.11 6.23 5.43
C LEU A 157 19.76 7.56 5.01
N PRO A 158 20.91 7.52 4.28
CA PRO A 158 21.52 8.73 3.74
C PRO A 158 20.51 9.50 2.90
N ALA A 159 20.59 10.84 2.93
CA ALA A 159 19.82 11.68 2.02
C ALA A 159 20.20 11.26 0.58
N THR A 160 19.21 11.14 -0.29
CA THR A 160 19.48 10.99 -1.72
C THR A 160 20.13 12.29 -2.19
N ASP A 161 21.34 12.20 -2.68
CA ASP A 161 21.93 13.30 -3.47
C ASP A 161 21.04 13.48 -4.72
N ASP A 162 20.34 14.62 -4.79
CA ASP A 162 19.58 15.06 -5.97
C ASP A 162 20.53 15.46 -7.11
#